data_45b110356495fa466437cacedd1a72c4
#
_entry.id   45b110356495fa466437cacedd1a72c4
#
_cell.length_a   1.000
_cell.length_b   1.000
_cell.length_c   1.000
_cell.angle_alpha   90.00
_cell.angle_beta   90.00
_cell.angle_gamma   90.00
#
_symmetry.space_group_name_H-M   'P 1'
#
loop_
_entity.id
_entity.type
_entity.pdbx_description
1 polymer ?
#
loop_
_entity_poly.entity_id
_entity_poly.type
_entity_poly.pdbx_seq_one_letter_code
_entity_poly.pdbx_strand_id
1 'polypeptide(L)'
;APELQPALKRLKETTDYLYILQNAPEYTRTQSVDSLPRIVYAQADEPDLKRVRDYFRLDSVAVAGDELATIKRILTYIHDKIRHDGQNGNPKGGNNSINFAEACKDGSRGLNCRGLATVLNECYLSMGIPSRVITCMPKTYINDCHVINAVYSSTLGKWLWIDPTNNAWVTDEQGNLLSVQEVRARLRNGQSVRVNEEANWNNEKKTTTEDYLYEYMAKNLFYLESWTRYGFNTESDREKLINYIFLQPTGCDSEERNPRNYSVNDDRYFWQAPQ
;
A
#
# COMPACT_ATOMS: atom_id res chain seq x y z
N ALA A 1 11.42 25.33 27.32
CA ALA A 1 12.28 24.93 28.39
C ALA A 1 13.20 23.81 27.90
N PRO A 2 14.53 23.89 28.18
CA PRO A 2 15.53 22.94 27.69
C PRO A 2 15.26 21.48 28.09
N GLU A 3 14.58 21.26 29.21
CA GLU A 3 14.27 19.93 29.77
C GLU A 3 13.07 19.23 29.10
N LEU A 4 12.22 19.96 28.39
CA LEU A 4 11.07 19.40 27.71
C LEU A 4 11.43 18.62 26.44
N GLN A 5 12.48 19.02 25.74
CA GLN A 5 12.92 18.40 24.49
C GLN A 5 13.42 16.96 24.66
N PRO A 6 14.25 16.64 25.68
CA PRO A 6 14.63 15.26 25.95
C PRO A 6 13.48 14.40 26.44
N ALA A 7 12.54 14.96 27.22
CA ALA A 7 11.34 14.24 27.68
C ALA A 7 10.38 13.94 26.52
N LEU A 8 10.17 14.90 25.63
CA LEU A 8 9.37 14.71 24.40
C LEU A 8 10.03 13.72 23.43
N LYS A 9 11.37 13.73 23.33
CA LYS A 9 12.10 12.76 22.54
C LYS A 9 11.96 11.36 23.14
N ARG A 10 12.09 11.20 24.46
CA ARG A 10 11.86 9.93 25.15
C ARG A 10 10.41 9.46 25.01
N LEU A 11 9.41 10.34 25.12
CA LEU A 11 8.01 10.00 24.89
C LEU A 11 7.78 9.51 23.46
N LYS A 12 8.41 10.13 22.47
CA LYS A 12 8.36 9.67 21.07
C LYS A 12 9.04 8.31 20.89
N GLU A 13 10.17 8.09 21.53
CA GLU A 13 10.92 6.83 21.50
C GLU A 13 10.22 5.70 22.25
N THR A 14 9.30 6.02 23.16
CA THR A 14 8.54 5.04 23.97
C THR A 14 7.07 4.95 23.60
N THR A 15 6.62 5.63 22.53
CA THR A 15 5.25 5.49 22.07
C THR A 15 5.02 4.10 21.53
N ASP A 16 4.22 3.30 22.23
CA ASP A 16 3.87 1.96 21.80
C ASP A 16 2.70 2.03 20.79
N TYR A 17 3.06 2.13 19.52
CA TYR A 17 2.10 2.15 18.42
C TYR A 17 1.33 0.83 18.28
N LEU A 18 1.96 -0.28 18.63
CA LEU A 18 1.30 -1.58 18.67
C LEU A 18 0.18 -1.58 19.71
N TYR A 19 0.43 -1.04 20.91
CA TYR A 19 -0.59 -0.88 21.94
C TYR A 19 -1.76 0.01 21.47
N ILE A 20 -1.47 1.12 20.78
CA ILE A 20 -2.49 1.98 20.21
C ILE A 20 -3.36 1.21 19.20
N LEU A 21 -2.75 0.42 18.33
CA LEU A 21 -3.44 -0.40 17.34
C LEU A 21 -4.26 -1.52 18.01
N GLN A 22 -3.73 -2.18 19.03
CA GLN A 22 -4.41 -3.23 19.79
C GLN A 22 -5.67 -2.72 20.51
N ASN A 23 -5.65 -1.46 20.94
CA ASN A 23 -6.78 -0.81 21.60
C ASN A 23 -7.68 0.01 20.63
N ALA A 24 -7.45 -0.08 19.33
CA ALA A 24 -8.33 0.54 18.35
C ALA A 24 -9.72 -0.10 18.41
N PRO A 25 -10.82 0.70 18.34
CA PRO A 25 -12.16 0.16 18.22
C PRO A 25 -12.32 -0.79 17.02
N GLU A 26 -13.28 -1.68 17.11
CA GLU A 26 -13.63 -2.58 16.00
C GLU A 26 -14.37 -1.84 14.88
N TYR A 27 -14.43 -2.44 13.71
CA TYR A 27 -15.31 -2.03 12.63
C TYR A 27 -16.74 -2.48 12.91
N THR A 28 -17.72 -1.60 12.73
CA THR A 28 -19.14 -1.94 13.03
C THR A 28 -19.80 -2.81 11.98
N ARG A 29 -19.36 -2.69 10.72
CA ARG A 29 -19.94 -3.44 9.58
C ARG A 29 -21.45 -3.25 9.41
N THR A 30 -21.99 -2.14 9.90
CA THR A 30 -23.44 -1.85 9.87
C THR A 30 -23.82 -0.82 8.82
N GLN A 31 -22.85 -0.22 8.16
CA GLN A 31 -23.07 0.78 7.14
C GLN A 31 -23.75 0.14 5.91
N SER A 32 -24.78 0.81 5.38
CA SER A 32 -25.35 0.40 4.08
C SER A 32 -24.34 0.60 2.99
N VAL A 33 -24.02 -0.47 2.26
CA VAL A 33 -23.07 -0.45 1.15
C VAL A 33 -23.70 0.03 -0.15
N ASP A 34 -25.04 0.09 -0.25
CA ASP A 34 -25.77 0.46 -1.47
C ASP A 34 -25.53 1.90 -1.91
N SER A 35 -25.18 2.78 -0.97
CA SER A 35 -24.84 4.19 -1.24
C SER A 35 -23.36 4.42 -1.53
N LEU A 36 -22.53 3.41 -1.42
CA LEU A 36 -21.08 3.51 -1.61
C LEU A 36 -20.70 3.22 -3.06
N PRO A 37 -19.65 3.88 -3.59
CA PRO A 37 -19.23 3.66 -4.95
C PRO A 37 -18.69 2.25 -5.18
N ARG A 38 -18.87 1.73 -6.39
CA ARG A 38 -18.13 0.54 -6.80
C ARG A 38 -16.64 0.86 -6.97
N ILE A 39 -15.79 -0.08 -6.61
CA ILE A 39 -14.35 0.02 -6.88
C ILE A 39 -14.09 -0.60 -8.25
N VAL A 40 -13.52 0.17 -9.16
CA VAL A 40 -13.34 -0.19 -10.57
C VAL A 40 -11.87 -0.39 -10.89
N TYR A 41 -11.59 -1.42 -11.68
CA TYR A 41 -10.24 -1.76 -12.16
C TYR A 41 -10.22 -1.72 -13.69
N ALA A 42 -9.21 -1.04 -14.25
CA ALA A 42 -8.95 -1.05 -15.67
C ALA A 42 -8.59 -2.48 -16.15
N GLN A 43 -8.98 -2.80 -17.37
CA GLN A 43 -8.69 -4.09 -17.98
C GLN A 43 -7.31 -4.08 -18.63
N ALA A 44 -6.61 -5.21 -18.59
CA ALA A 44 -5.24 -5.32 -19.09
C ALA A 44 -5.11 -5.05 -20.60
N ASP A 45 -6.21 -5.16 -21.35
CA ASP A 45 -6.25 -4.88 -22.78
C ASP A 45 -6.46 -3.40 -23.14
N GLU A 46 -6.65 -2.53 -22.13
CA GLU A 46 -6.68 -1.09 -22.37
C GLU A 46 -5.35 -0.60 -22.96
N PRO A 47 -5.37 0.29 -23.96
CA PRO A 47 -4.15 0.67 -24.71
C PRO A 47 -3.00 1.17 -23.83
N ASP A 48 -3.30 1.97 -22.81
CA ASP A 48 -2.29 2.52 -21.92
C ASP A 48 -1.67 1.43 -21.03
N LEU A 49 -2.45 0.46 -20.57
CA LEU A 49 -1.92 -0.67 -19.78
C LEU A 49 -1.08 -1.61 -20.67
N LYS A 50 -1.43 -1.81 -21.92
CA LYS A 50 -0.54 -2.51 -22.88
C LYS A 50 0.81 -1.80 -23.02
N ARG A 51 0.80 -0.46 -23.13
CA ARG A 51 2.05 0.33 -23.14
C ARG A 51 2.88 0.14 -21.87
N VAL A 52 2.25 0.08 -20.70
CA VAL A 52 2.95 -0.21 -19.43
C VAL A 52 3.60 -1.59 -19.48
N ARG A 53 2.85 -2.62 -19.89
CA ARG A 53 3.34 -4.00 -20.03
C ARG A 53 4.57 -4.09 -20.94
N ASP A 54 4.50 -3.43 -22.11
CA ASP A 54 5.59 -3.40 -23.08
C ASP A 54 6.80 -2.60 -22.54
N TYR A 55 6.57 -1.42 -21.97
CA TYR A 55 7.61 -0.56 -21.43
C TYR A 55 8.46 -1.26 -20.36
N PHE A 56 7.81 -1.93 -19.42
CA PHE A 56 8.48 -2.68 -18.36
C PHE A 56 8.86 -4.11 -18.76
N ARG A 57 8.52 -4.56 -19.98
CA ARG A 57 8.78 -5.91 -20.48
C ARG A 57 8.25 -7.00 -19.52
N LEU A 58 7.05 -6.80 -18.98
CA LEU A 58 6.55 -7.64 -17.90
C LEU A 58 6.33 -9.09 -18.28
N ASP A 59 6.14 -9.40 -19.57
CA ASP A 59 6.07 -10.79 -20.05
C ASP A 59 7.36 -11.56 -19.81
N SER A 60 8.52 -10.88 -19.86
CA SER A 60 9.81 -11.51 -19.55
C SER A 60 10.09 -11.63 -18.04
N VAL A 61 9.37 -10.87 -17.23
CA VAL A 61 9.46 -10.91 -15.76
C VAL A 61 8.53 -11.97 -15.18
N ALA A 62 7.34 -12.14 -15.78
CA ALA A 62 6.33 -13.09 -15.32
C ALA A 62 6.83 -14.54 -15.31
N VAL A 63 6.25 -15.37 -14.45
CA VAL A 63 6.49 -16.80 -14.37
C VAL A 63 5.30 -17.52 -14.97
N ALA A 64 5.51 -18.19 -16.11
CA ALA A 64 4.42 -18.88 -16.81
C ALA A 64 3.73 -19.91 -15.89
N GLY A 65 2.40 -19.79 -15.76
CA GLY A 65 1.59 -20.71 -14.96
C GLY A 65 1.72 -20.56 -13.44
N ASP A 66 2.48 -19.58 -12.95
CA ASP A 66 2.62 -19.32 -11.51
C ASP A 66 2.34 -17.84 -11.18
N GLU A 67 1.09 -17.59 -10.77
CA GLU A 67 0.62 -16.25 -10.41
C GLU A 67 1.39 -15.68 -9.20
N LEU A 68 1.58 -16.48 -8.15
CA LEU A 68 2.22 -16.03 -6.91
C LEU A 68 3.71 -15.70 -7.13
N ALA A 69 4.40 -16.53 -7.90
CA ALA A 69 5.77 -16.24 -8.30
C ALA A 69 5.83 -14.98 -9.19
N THR A 70 4.87 -14.78 -10.09
CA THR A 70 4.75 -13.58 -10.94
C THR A 70 4.58 -12.33 -10.08
N ILE A 71 3.67 -12.34 -9.10
CA ILE A 71 3.45 -11.22 -8.17
C ILE A 71 4.76 -10.85 -7.48
N LYS A 72 5.45 -11.81 -6.89
CA LYS A 72 6.72 -11.56 -6.19
C LYS A 72 7.84 -11.07 -7.11
N ARG A 73 7.95 -11.62 -8.32
CA ARG A 73 8.97 -11.19 -9.29
C ARG A 73 8.75 -9.78 -9.82
N ILE A 74 7.51 -9.39 -10.08
CA ILE A 74 7.19 -8.01 -10.50
C ILE A 74 7.50 -7.04 -9.36
N LEU A 75 7.16 -7.38 -8.11
CA LEU A 75 7.54 -6.59 -6.94
C LEU A 75 9.05 -6.33 -6.90
N THR A 76 9.85 -7.41 -6.87
CA THR A 76 11.32 -7.30 -6.80
C THR A 76 11.88 -6.54 -8.01
N TYR A 77 11.37 -6.79 -9.21
CA TYR A 77 11.81 -6.11 -10.42
C TYR A 77 11.59 -4.59 -10.34
N ILE A 78 10.45 -4.12 -9.86
CA ILE A 78 10.17 -2.69 -9.72
C ILE A 78 10.98 -2.08 -8.58
N HIS A 79 11.10 -2.78 -7.45
CA HIS A 79 11.95 -2.37 -6.33
C HIS A 79 13.41 -2.13 -6.75
N ASP A 80 13.98 -3.06 -7.52
CA ASP A 80 15.36 -2.97 -8.01
C ASP A 80 15.53 -1.90 -9.09
N LYS A 81 14.49 -1.63 -9.86
CA LYS A 81 14.53 -0.68 -10.97
C LYS A 81 14.45 0.78 -10.53
N ILE A 82 13.71 1.08 -9.47
CA ILE A 82 13.45 2.45 -9.02
C ILE A 82 13.66 2.52 -7.50
N ARG A 83 14.70 3.27 -7.09
CA ARG A 83 14.98 3.45 -5.67
C ARG A 83 13.90 4.28 -4.96
N HIS A 84 13.68 3.99 -3.70
CA HIS A 84 12.86 4.83 -2.84
C HIS A 84 13.60 6.13 -2.47
N ASP A 85 12.87 7.24 -2.53
CA ASP A 85 13.35 8.57 -2.13
C ASP A 85 12.17 9.38 -1.60
N GLY A 86 11.99 9.36 -0.29
CA GLY A 86 10.89 10.04 0.39
C GLY A 86 10.98 11.57 0.38
N GLN A 87 12.12 12.12 0.01
CA GLN A 87 12.35 13.58 0.00
C GLN A 87 11.85 14.24 -1.29
N ASN A 88 11.69 13.47 -2.37
CA ASN A 88 11.21 13.99 -3.63
C ASN A 88 9.69 13.81 -3.77
N GLY A 89 9.00 14.87 -4.15
CA GLY A 89 7.62 14.80 -4.62
C GLY A 89 7.50 14.09 -5.96
N ASN A 90 6.27 13.97 -6.47
CA ASN A 90 6.05 13.36 -7.78
C ASN A 90 6.81 14.08 -8.90
N PRO A 91 7.35 13.37 -9.89
CA PRO A 91 7.88 13.97 -11.10
C PRO A 91 6.84 14.85 -11.81
N LYS A 92 7.30 15.85 -12.54
CA LYS A 92 6.41 16.65 -13.41
C LYS A 92 5.82 15.77 -14.51
N GLY A 93 4.62 16.08 -14.94
CA GLY A 93 3.87 15.32 -15.93
C GLY A 93 2.74 14.51 -15.29
N GLY A 94 2.31 13.46 -15.93
CA GLY A 94 1.26 12.60 -15.41
C GLY A 94 1.75 11.70 -14.26
N ASN A 95 0.85 11.39 -13.33
CA ASN A 95 1.11 10.45 -12.22
C ASN A 95 0.91 9.00 -12.71
N ASN A 96 1.81 8.54 -13.54
CA ASN A 96 1.76 7.19 -14.11
C ASN A 96 3.13 6.53 -14.11
N SER A 97 3.12 5.21 -14.23
CA SER A 97 4.31 4.36 -14.13
C SER A 97 5.38 4.70 -15.14
N ILE A 98 5.02 5.00 -16.39
CA ILE A 98 5.97 5.30 -17.47
C ILE A 98 6.67 6.64 -17.18
N ASN A 99 5.89 7.70 -16.90
CA ASN A 99 6.45 9.00 -16.56
C ASN A 99 7.37 8.95 -15.33
N PHE A 100 6.95 8.19 -14.32
CA PHE A 100 7.74 8.02 -13.10
C PHE A 100 9.04 7.27 -13.34
N ALA A 101 9.00 6.19 -14.12
CA ALA A 101 10.20 5.43 -14.46
C ALA A 101 11.17 6.24 -15.35
N GLU A 102 10.66 6.98 -16.33
CA GLU A 102 11.50 7.85 -17.17
C GLU A 102 12.18 8.96 -16.35
N ALA A 103 11.46 9.56 -15.39
CA ALA A 103 12.03 10.57 -14.51
C ALA A 103 13.15 10.05 -13.59
N CYS A 104 13.16 8.75 -13.30
CA CYS A 104 14.15 8.09 -12.45
C CYS A 104 15.27 7.37 -13.23
N LYS A 105 15.23 7.39 -14.56
CA LYS A 105 16.06 6.55 -15.45
C LYS A 105 17.55 6.78 -15.30
N ASP A 106 17.97 8.01 -15.05
CA ASP A 106 19.38 8.38 -14.89
C ASP A 106 19.90 8.24 -13.44
N GLY A 107 19.04 7.79 -12.52
CA GLY A 107 19.37 7.64 -11.10
C GLY A 107 19.49 8.94 -10.31
N SER A 108 19.27 10.10 -10.93
CA SER A 108 19.35 11.41 -10.25
C SER A 108 18.29 11.59 -9.15
N ARG A 109 17.18 10.85 -9.26
CA ARG A 109 16.10 10.83 -8.27
C ARG A 109 15.51 9.43 -8.10
N GLY A 110 14.79 9.24 -7.02
CA GLY A 110 13.87 8.11 -6.81
C GLY A 110 12.43 8.59 -6.70
N LEU A 111 11.58 7.73 -6.18
CA LEU A 111 10.18 7.97 -5.88
C LEU A 111 9.89 7.79 -4.39
N ASN A 112 8.94 8.52 -3.86
CA ASN A 112 8.38 8.22 -2.55
C ASN A 112 7.54 6.92 -2.59
N CYS A 113 7.08 6.46 -1.43
CA CYS A 113 6.30 5.22 -1.31
C CYS A 113 5.03 5.24 -2.19
N ARG A 114 4.33 6.38 -2.30
CA ARG A 114 3.15 6.51 -3.17
C ARG A 114 3.52 6.35 -4.64
N GLY A 115 4.59 6.97 -5.08
CA GLY A 115 5.07 6.86 -6.47
C GLY A 115 5.44 5.41 -6.83
N LEU A 116 6.18 4.71 -5.94
CA LEU A 116 6.50 3.30 -6.12
C LEU A 116 5.26 2.41 -6.16
N ALA A 117 4.30 2.65 -5.25
CA ALA A 117 3.04 1.91 -5.23
C ALA A 117 2.19 2.17 -6.49
N THR A 118 2.22 3.39 -7.04
CA THR A 118 1.54 3.72 -8.31
C THR A 118 2.16 2.96 -9.47
N VAL A 119 3.50 2.93 -9.59
CA VAL A 119 4.19 2.16 -10.64
C VAL A 119 3.82 0.69 -10.54
N LEU A 120 3.92 0.12 -9.36
CA LEU A 120 3.64 -1.30 -9.15
C LEU A 120 2.17 -1.64 -9.42
N ASN A 121 1.24 -0.77 -9.03
CA ASN A 121 -0.19 -0.93 -9.31
C ASN A 121 -0.48 -1.04 -10.82
N GLU A 122 0.05 -0.12 -11.61
CA GLU A 122 -0.15 -0.13 -13.06
C GLU A 122 0.52 -1.34 -13.72
N CYS A 123 1.67 -1.78 -13.22
CA CYS A 123 2.31 -3.01 -13.68
C CYS A 123 1.43 -4.23 -13.45
N TYR A 124 0.84 -4.41 -12.26
CA TYR A 124 -0.05 -5.54 -12.00
C TYR A 124 -1.33 -5.48 -12.84
N LEU A 125 -1.96 -4.31 -12.93
CA LEU A 125 -3.15 -4.14 -13.77
C LEU A 125 -2.87 -4.50 -15.23
N SER A 126 -1.71 -4.11 -15.75
CA SER A 126 -1.31 -4.43 -17.13
C SER A 126 -1.12 -5.93 -17.39
N MET A 127 -0.93 -6.70 -16.33
CA MET A 127 -0.85 -8.17 -16.36
C MET A 127 -2.19 -8.86 -16.04
N GLY A 128 -3.27 -8.10 -15.88
CA GLY A 128 -4.57 -8.63 -15.50
C GLY A 128 -4.69 -9.03 -14.03
N ILE A 129 -3.76 -8.57 -13.19
CA ILE A 129 -3.74 -8.83 -11.75
C ILE A 129 -4.33 -7.60 -11.04
N PRO A 130 -5.53 -7.68 -10.44
CA PRO A 130 -6.11 -6.55 -9.73
C PRO A 130 -5.21 -6.10 -8.58
N SER A 131 -4.97 -4.80 -8.51
CA SER A 131 -4.11 -4.19 -7.50
C SER A 131 -4.70 -2.87 -7.03
N ARG A 132 -4.46 -2.54 -5.77
CA ARG A 132 -4.83 -1.27 -5.12
C ARG A 132 -3.62 -0.59 -4.54
N VAL A 133 -3.66 0.73 -4.51
CA VAL A 133 -2.77 1.58 -3.72
C VAL A 133 -3.45 1.83 -2.38
N ILE A 134 -2.81 1.47 -1.29
CA ILE A 134 -3.33 1.61 0.07
C ILE A 134 -2.46 2.60 0.84
N THR A 135 -3.04 3.74 1.22
CA THR A 135 -2.38 4.67 2.14
C THR A 135 -2.67 4.22 3.56
N CYS A 136 -1.60 3.93 4.29
CA CYS A 136 -1.63 3.46 5.68
C CYS A 136 -1.25 4.63 6.59
N MET A 137 -2.11 4.96 7.57
CA MET A 137 -1.98 6.19 8.35
C MET A 137 -2.08 5.94 9.85
N PRO A 138 -1.34 6.74 10.66
CA PRO A 138 -1.40 6.66 12.11
C PRO A 138 -2.71 7.24 12.66
N LYS A 139 -3.03 6.91 13.93
CA LYS A 139 -4.17 7.47 14.65
C LYS A 139 -4.09 9.00 14.74
N THR A 140 -2.92 9.50 15.05
CA THR A 140 -2.63 10.93 15.07
C THR A 140 -1.63 11.23 13.97
N TYR A 141 -1.98 12.12 13.07
CA TYR A 141 -1.11 12.49 11.97
C TYR A 141 0.14 13.21 12.48
N ILE A 142 1.29 12.73 12.05
CA ILE A 142 2.61 13.26 12.43
C ILE A 142 3.48 13.58 11.21
N ASN A 143 2.83 13.94 10.10
CA ASN A 143 3.46 14.13 8.79
C ASN A 143 4.26 12.91 8.30
N ASP A 144 3.76 11.74 8.63
CA ASP A 144 4.33 10.47 8.20
C ASP A 144 3.22 9.43 8.02
N CYS A 145 3.22 8.81 6.87
CA CYS A 145 2.35 7.71 6.51
C CYS A 145 3.12 6.75 5.60
N HIS A 146 2.56 5.60 5.31
CA HIS A 146 3.16 4.69 4.34
C HIS A 146 2.16 4.27 3.28
N VAL A 147 2.64 4.05 2.06
CA VAL A 147 1.80 3.63 0.94
C VAL A 147 2.33 2.32 0.39
N ILE A 148 1.45 1.32 0.35
CA ILE A 148 1.74 -0.03 -0.14
C ILE A 148 0.70 -0.46 -1.18
N ASN A 149 0.84 -1.65 -1.72
CA ASN A 149 -0.15 -2.27 -2.58
C ASN A 149 -0.90 -3.40 -1.86
N ALA A 150 -2.18 -3.52 -2.15
CA ALA A 150 -2.93 -4.75 -1.95
C ALA A 150 -3.14 -5.39 -3.33
N VAL A 151 -2.64 -6.60 -3.52
CA VAL A 151 -2.67 -7.31 -4.81
C VAL A 151 -3.58 -8.54 -4.68
N TYR A 152 -4.55 -8.68 -5.57
CA TYR A 152 -5.49 -9.80 -5.50
C TYR A 152 -4.92 -11.03 -6.20
N SER A 153 -4.76 -12.09 -5.43
CA SER A 153 -4.42 -13.39 -5.99
C SER A 153 -5.70 -14.17 -6.30
N SER A 154 -5.90 -14.51 -7.56
CA SER A 154 -6.98 -15.41 -7.99
C SER A 154 -6.73 -16.84 -7.51
N THR A 155 -5.47 -17.25 -7.41
CA THR A 155 -5.06 -18.55 -6.89
C THR A 155 -5.46 -18.74 -5.44
N LEU A 156 -5.32 -17.70 -4.60
CA LEU A 156 -5.66 -17.75 -3.18
C LEU A 156 -7.05 -17.19 -2.86
N GLY A 157 -7.69 -16.51 -3.83
CA GLY A 157 -9.00 -15.87 -3.66
C GLY A 157 -8.98 -14.72 -2.65
N LYS A 158 -7.86 -14.02 -2.51
CA LYS A 158 -7.69 -12.97 -1.49
C LYS A 158 -6.69 -11.89 -1.89
N TRP A 159 -6.76 -10.75 -1.20
CA TRP A 159 -5.76 -9.71 -1.28
C TRP A 159 -4.46 -10.12 -0.57
N LEU A 160 -3.31 -9.65 -1.07
CA LEU A 160 -2.00 -9.87 -0.49
C LEU A 160 -1.34 -8.54 -0.15
N TRP A 161 -0.58 -8.50 0.95
CA TRP A 161 0.31 -7.41 1.31
C TRP A 161 1.52 -7.38 0.39
N ILE A 162 1.73 -6.27 -0.33
CA ILE A 162 2.87 -6.09 -1.22
C ILE A 162 3.41 -4.66 -1.04
N ASP A 163 4.68 -4.52 -0.69
CA ASP A 163 5.32 -3.22 -0.46
C ASP A 163 6.56 -3.03 -1.35
N PRO A 164 6.47 -2.20 -2.39
CA PRO A 164 7.61 -1.94 -3.28
C PRO A 164 8.75 -1.14 -2.62
N THR A 165 8.48 -0.37 -1.58
CA THR A 165 9.52 0.38 -0.86
C THR A 165 10.50 -0.56 -0.16
N ASN A 166 10.00 -1.67 0.38
CA ASN A 166 10.77 -2.61 1.17
C ASN A 166 10.95 -3.98 0.51
N ASN A 167 10.59 -4.16 -0.76
CA ASN A 167 10.54 -5.48 -1.41
C ASN A 167 9.87 -6.52 -0.52
N ALA A 168 8.72 -6.16 0.06
CA ALA A 168 8.15 -6.94 1.15
C ALA A 168 6.78 -7.53 0.85
N TRP A 169 6.60 -8.77 1.28
CA TRP A 169 5.32 -9.43 1.54
C TRP A 169 5.32 -9.98 2.95
N VAL A 170 4.15 -10.31 3.46
CA VAL A 170 4.00 -10.75 4.85
C VAL A 170 3.39 -12.14 4.90
N THR A 171 3.88 -12.96 5.82
CA THR A 171 3.39 -14.31 6.09
C THR A 171 3.05 -14.50 7.56
N ASP A 172 2.26 -15.54 7.84
CA ASP A 172 2.14 -16.10 9.19
C ASP A 172 3.32 -17.05 9.52
N GLU A 173 3.26 -17.67 10.68
CA GLU A 173 4.28 -18.63 11.16
C GLU A 173 4.35 -19.93 10.36
N GLN A 174 3.31 -20.26 9.58
CA GLN A 174 3.26 -21.39 8.66
C GLN A 174 3.72 -21.05 7.25
N GLY A 175 4.02 -19.78 6.98
CA GLY A 175 4.43 -19.29 5.66
C GLY A 175 3.27 -18.95 4.72
N ASN A 176 2.03 -18.90 5.20
CA ASN A 176 0.88 -18.48 4.40
C ASN A 176 0.94 -16.97 4.16
N LEU A 177 0.77 -16.56 2.91
CA LEU A 177 0.72 -15.13 2.54
C LEU A 177 -0.48 -14.42 3.19
N LEU A 178 -0.25 -13.24 3.74
CA LEU A 178 -1.25 -12.46 4.45
C LEU A 178 -1.65 -11.21 3.66
N SER A 179 -2.91 -10.81 3.83
CA SER A 179 -3.44 -9.52 3.38
C SER A 179 -3.14 -8.42 4.40
N VAL A 180 -3.33 -7.15 3.99
CA VAL A 180 -3.24 -6.00 4.91
C VAL A 180 -4.23 -6.14 6.07
N GLN A 181 -5.44 -6.61 5.77
CA GLN A 181 -6.47 -6.87 6.77
C GLN A 181 -6.04 -7.94 7.78
N GLU A 182 -5.48 -9.05 7.31
CA GLU A 182 -5.01 -10.14 8.17
C GLU A 182 -3.82 -9.72 9.03
N VAL A 183 -2.85 -8.99 8.45
CA VAL A 183 -1.71 -8.45 9.21
C VAL A 183 -2.19 -7.53 10.33
N ARG A 184 -3.09 -6.59 10.01
CA ARG A 184 -3.69 -5.70 11.03
C ARG A 184 -4.39 -6.47 12.13
N ALA A 185 -5.21 -7.46 11.77
CA ALA A 185 -5.94 -8.29 12.74
C ALA A 185 -4.99 -9.11 13.63
N ARG A 186 -3.94 -9.70 13.04
CA ARG A 186 -2.94 -10.49 13.78
C ARG A 186 -2.15 -9.62 14.76
N LEU A 187 -1.69 -8.44 14.34
CA LEU A 187 -1.01 -7.49 15.23
C LEU A 187 -1.91 -7.07 16.40
N ARG A 188 -3.19 -6.77 16.13
CA ARG A 188 -4.17 -6.44 17.18
C ARG A 188 -4.39 -7.58 18.18
N ASN A 189 -4.34 -8.81 17.72
CA ASN A 189 -4.60 -10.00 18.55
C ASN A 189 -3.31 -10.60 19.12
N GLY A 190 -2.16 -9.95 18.97
CA GLY A 190 -0.88 -10.46 19.46
C GLY A 190 -0.40 -11.73 18.76
N GLN A 191 -0.88 -11.97 17.54
CA GLN A 191 -0.47 -13.10 16.73
C GLN A 191 0.75 -12.74 15.88
N SER A 192 1.65 -13.69 15.65
CA SER A 192 2.88 -13.43 14.92
C SER A 192 2.67 -13.17 13.43
N VAL A 193 3.48 -12.31 12.89
CA VAL A 193 3.60 -12.00 11.47
C VAL A 193 5.08 -11.93 11.10
N ARG A 194 5.43 -12.21 9.85
CA ARG A 194 6.82 -12.20 9.39
C ARG A 194 6.91 -11.53 8.04
N VAL A 195 7.90 -10.67 7.87
CA VAL A 195 8.31 -10.18 6.56
C VAL A 195 9.21 -11.22 5.88
N ASN A 196 9.21 -11.28 4.55
CA ASN A 196 10.11 -12.17 3.80
C ASN A 196 11.59 -11.85 4.06
N GLU A 197 12.44 -12.85 3.88
CA GLU A 197 13.87 -12.73 4.18
C GLU A 197 14.62 -11.75 3.25
N GLU A 198 14.16 -11.62 2.00
CA GLU A 198 14.73 -10.74 0.99
C GLU A 198 14.30 -9.27 1.15
N ALA A 199 13.39 -8.98 2.09
CA ALA A 199 12.91 -7.63 2.29
C ALA A 199 14.04 -6.68 2.66
N ASN A 200 14.10 -5.56 1.95
CA ASN A 200 15.14 -4.57 2.13
C ASN A 200 14.70 -3.19 1.61
N TRP A 201 15.33 -2.15 2.10
CA TRP A 201 15.20 -0.79 1.59
C TRP A 201 16.35 -0.47 0.64
N ASN A 202 16.04 -0.18 -0.63
CA ASN A 202 16.98 0.21 -1.68
C ASN A 202 18.17 -0.74 -1.94
N ASN A 203 18.05 -2.01 -1.61
CA ASN A 203 19.18 -2.97 -1.62
C ASN A 203 20.36 -2.55 -0.71
N GLU A 204 20.12 -1.66 0.25
CA GLU A 204 21.13 -1.11 1.16
C GLU A 204 20.92 -1.58 2.60
N LYS A 205 19.66 -1.61 3.06
CA LYS A 205 19.33 -1.93 4.45
C LYS A 205 18.27 -3.03 4.52
N LYS A 206 18.58 -4.11 5.24
CA LYS A 206 17.62 -5.19 5.50
C LYS A 206 16.40 -4.65 6.26
N THR A 207 15.22 -5.02 5.81
CA THR A 207 13.96 -4.75 6.51
C THR A 207 13.68 -5.91 7.47
N THR A 208 13.56 -5.61 8.76
CA THR A 208 13.27 -6.63 9.79
C THR A 208 11.79 -6.66 10.13
N THR A 209 11.32 -7.79 10.62
CA THR A 209 9.93 -7.94 11.08
C THR A 209 9.62 -6.95 12.20
N GLU A 210 10.54 -6.81 13.16
CA GLU A 210 10.40 -5.95 14.33
C GLU A 210 10.26 -4.49 13.93
N ASP A 211 11.25 -3.93 13.24
CA ASP A 211 11.27 -2.52 12.85
C ASP A 211 10.13 -2.18 11.90
N TYR A 212 9.85 -3.06 10.95
CA TYR A 212 8.88 -2.80 9.89
C TYR A 212 7.44 -3.07 10.33
N LEU A 213 7.12 -4.25 10.84
CA LEU A 213 5.74 -4.64 11.14
C LEU A 213 5.31 -4.23 12.55
N TYR A 214 6.12 -4.50 13.58
CA TYR A 214 5.73 -4.25 14.97
C TYR A 214 5.89 -2.79 15.42
N GLU A 215 6.74 -2.01 14.75
CA GLU A 215 6.91 -0.59 15.03
C GLU A 215 6.30 0.29 13.94
N TYR A 216 6.89 0.32 12.75
CA TYR A 216 6.52 1.27 11.71
C TYR A 216 5.11 1.05 11.15
N MET A 217 4.78 -0.18 10.76
CA MET A 217 3.46 -0.47 10.20
C MET A 217 2.38 -0.61 11.26
N ALA A 218 2.70 -1.06 12.49
CA ALA A 218 1.76 -0.98 13.61
C ALA A 218 1.25 0.44 13.84
N LYS A 219 2.13 1.45 13.70
CA LYS A 219 1.75 2.87 13.69
C LYS A 219 0.79 3.20 12.55
N ASN A 220 1.09 2.73 11.35
CA ASN A 220 0.45 3.14 10.10
C ASN A 220 -0.77 2.28 9.70
N LEU A 221 -1.20 1.34 10.52
CA LEU A 221 -2.38 0.51 10.24
C LEU A 221 -3.65 0.97 10.98
N PHE A 222 -3.65 2.17 11.56
CA PHE A 222 -4.83 2.65 12.29
C PHE A 222 -5.94 3.08 11.34
N TYR A 223 -5.63 3.91 10.34
CA TYR A 223 -6.51 4.29 9.24
C TYR A 223 -5.96 3.77 7.92
N LEU A 224 -6.86 3.42 7.00
CA LEU A 224 -6.50 2.99 5.66
C LEU A 224 -7.29 3.80 4.62
N GLU A 225 -6.62 4.18 3.53
CA GLU A 225 -7.27 4.86 2.41
C GLU A 225 -7.01 4.08 1.12
N SER A 226 -8.02 4.00 0.30
CA SER A 226 -8.02 3.34 -1.01
C SER A 226 -8.71 4.26 -2.02
N TRP A 227 -8.55 4.01 -3.30
CA TRP A 227 -9.22 4.74 -4.37
C TRP A 227 -10.49 4.03 -4.83
N THR A 228 -11.39 4.77 -5.49
CA THR A 228 -12.59 4.19 -6.12
C THR A 228 -12.32 3.64 -7.52
N ARG A 229 -11.19 4.01 -8.13
CA ARG A 229 -10.80 3.56 -9.46
C ARG A 229 -9.30 3.32 -9.54
N TYR A 230 -8.91 2.26 -10.22
CA TYR A 230 -7.53 1.87 -10.51
C TYR A 230 -7.33 1.66 -12.00
N GLY A 231 -6.35 2.35 -12.58
CA GLY A 231 -6.01 2.31 -14.00
C GLY A 231 -4.77 3.16 -14.27
N PHE A 232 -4.46 3.37 -15.54
CA PHE A 232 -3.34 4.21 -15.93
C PHE A 232 -3.61 5.67 -15.60
N ASN A 233 -2.60 6.37 -15.05
CA ASN A 233 -2.63 7.81 -14.78
C ASN A 233 -3.79 8.27 -13.88
N THR A 234 -4.36 7.36 -13.08
CA THR A 234 -5.60 7.57 -12.34
C THR A 234 -5.51 8.75 -11.38
N GLU A 235 -4.38 8.93 -10.70
CA GLU A 235 -4.20 9.99 -9.72
C GLU A 235 -3.97 11.38 -10.34
N SER A 236 -3.56 11.47 -11.59
CA SER A 236 -3.48 12.75 -12.33
C SER A 236 -4.87 13.32 -12.62
N ASP A 237 -5.84 12.44 -12.80
CA ASP A 237 -7.24 12.81 -13.05
C ASP A 237 -8.09 12.77 -11.78
N ARG A 238 -7.45 12.79 -10.61
CA ARG A 238 -8.11 12.59 -9.29
C ARG A 238 -9.32 13.48 -9.06
N GLU A 239 -9.35 14.68 -9.64
CA GLU A 239 -10.49 15.59 -9.51
C GLU A 239 -11.72 15.16 -10.32
N LYS A 240 -11.51 14.36 -11.36
CA LYS A 240 -12.55 13.95 -12.32
C LYS A 240 -12.94 12.50 -12.16
N LEU A 241 -11.99 11.62 -11.86
CA LEU A 241 -12.13 10.17 -12.02
C LEU A 241 -12.14 9.39 -10.71
N ILE A 242 -11.50 9.90 -9.66
CA ILE A 242 -11.38 9.16 -8.39
C ILE A 242 -11.91 9.95 -7.21
N ASN A 243 -12.47 9.18 -6.27
CA ASN A 243 -12.65 9.58 -4.90
C ASN A 243 -11.84 8.63 -4.02
N TYR A 244 -11.70 8.97 -2.75
CA TYR A 244 -11.01 8.16 -1.77
C TYR A 244 -12.03 7.48 -0.86
N ILE A 245 -11.74 6.24 -0.52
CA ILE A 245 -12.46 5.46 0.48
C ILE A 245 -11.56 5.39 1.71
N PHE A 246 -12.03 5.94 2.81
CA PHE A 246 -11.30 6.03 4.06
C PHE A 246 -11.90 5.07 5.08
N LEU A 247 -11.16 4.01 5.39
CA LEU A 247 -11.56 3.02 6.39
C LEU A 247 -11.05 3.43 7.77
N GLN A 248 -11.98 3.58 8.70
CA GLN A 248 -11.69 4.00 10.07
C GLN A 248 -12.38 3.10 11.11
N PRO A 249 -11.75 2.87 12.27
CA PRO A 249 -12.39 2.19 13.38
C PRO A 249 -13.62 2.98 13.85
N THR A 250 -14.61 2.29 14.40
CA THR A 250 -15.85 2.89 14.88
C THR A 250 -15.59 3.99 15.91
N GLY A 251 -16.24 5.13 15.74
CA GLY A 251 -16.10 6.28 16.64
C GLY A 251 -14.76 7.02 16.53
N CYS A 252 -13.89 6.59 15.59
CA CYS A 252 -12.68 7.32 15.26
C CYS A 252 -12.91 8.12 13.98
N ASP A 253 -12.52 9.38 13.99
CA ASP A 253 -12.57 10.26 12.84
C ASP A 253 -11.20 10.92 12.65
N SER A 254 -10.73 11.01 11.41
CA SER A 254 -9.49 11.67 11.11
C SER A 254 -9.75 13.07 10.56
N GLU A 255 -9.13 14.07 11.15
CA GLU A 255 -9.20 15.46 10.68
C GLU A 255 -8.51 15.65 9.32
N GLU A 256 -7.63 14.72 8.96
CA GLU A 256 -6.83 14.73 7.73
C GLU A 256 -7.59 14.28 6.47
N ARG A 257 -8.85 13.88 6.59
CA ARG A 257 -9.59 13.36 5.44
C ARG A 257 -9.91 14.45 4.41
N ASN A 258 -9.77 14.09 3.15
CA ASN A 258 -10.21 14.92 2.04
C ASN A 258 -11.75 15.00 2.03
N PRO A 259 -12.38 16.18 1.83
CA PRO A 259 -13.84 16.32 1.77
C PRO A 259 -14.53 15.47 0.70
N ARG A 260 -13.78 14.94 -0.28
CA ARG A 260 -14.27 13.98 -1.29
C ARG A 260 -14.18 12.51 -0.84
N ASN A 261 -13.69 12.23 0.34
CA ASN A 261 -13.56 10.87 0.84
C ASN A 261 -14.91 10.31 1.27
N TYR A 262 -15.11 9.04 0.94
CA TYR A 262 -16.15 8.21 1.56
C TYR A 262 -15.57 7.62 2.84
N SER A 263 -16.03 8.10 3.99
CA SER A 263 -15.64 7.51 5.27
C SER A 263 -16.47 6.27 5.54
N VAL A 264 -15.80 5.16 5.77
CA VAL A 264 -16.44 3.86 6.02
C VAL A 264 -15.87 3.22 7.29
N ASN A 265 -16.71 2.47 7.98
CA ASN A 265 -16.31 1.60 9.09
C ASN A 265 -16.68 0.14 8.84
N ASP A 266 -16.89 -0.21 7.58
CA ASP A 266 -17.14 -1.58 7.11
C ASP A 266 -15.94 -2.09 6.31
N ASP A 267 -15.13 -2.93 6.95
CA ASP A 267 -13.94 -3.53 6.34
C ASP A 267 -14.29 -4.55 5.23
N ARG A 268 -15.49 -5.14 5.22
CA ARG A 268 -15.94 -6.05 4.16
C ARG A 268 -16.13 -5.28 2.86
N TYR A 269 -16.73 -4.09 2.92
CA TYR A 269 -16.84 -3.22 1.77
C TYR A 269 -15.46 -2.77 1.30
N PHE A 270 -14.60 -2.32 2.22
CA PHE A 270 -13.26 -1.84 1.87
C PHE A 270 -12.43 -2.93 1.19
N TRP A 271 -12.50 -4.17 1.66
CA TRP A 271 -11.71 -5.31 1.18
C TRP A 271 -12.49 -6.24 0.23
N GLN A 272 -13.60 -5.75 -0.37
CA GLN A 272 -14.35 -6.53 -1.35
C GLN A 272 -13.41 -7.06 -2.46
N ALA A 273 -13.68 -8.28 -2.92
CA ALA A 273 -12.98 -8.86 -4.05
C ALA A 273 -13.21 -8.03 -5.32
N PRO A 274 -12.28 -8.00 -6.28
CA PRO A 274 -12.52 -7.37 -7.56
C PRO A 274 -13.65 -8.08 -8.29
N GLN A 275 -14.48 -7.29 -8.97
CA GLN A 275 -15.63 -7.77 -9.76
C GLN A 275 -15.30 -7.73 -11.24
#